data_ce0c6b7bfb340fb88726c1f3aca4d443
#
_entry.id   ce0c6b7bfb340fb88726c1f3aca4d443
#
_cell.length_a   1.000
_cell.length_b   1.000
_cell.length_c   1.000
_cell.angle_alpha   90.00
_cell.angle_beta   90.00
_cell.angle_gamma   90.00
#
_symmetry.space_group_name_H-M   'P 1'
#
loop_
_entity.id
_entity.type
_entity.pdbx_description
1 polymer ?
#
loop_
_entity_poly.entity_id
_entity_poly.type
_entity_poly.pdbx_seq_one_letter_code
_entity_poly.pdbx_strand_id
1 'polypeptide(L)'
;MYKKLFIPGPTHVTEDVLRKMATPMIGHRTKEASNLQRNTSDKLRKLMYTENEILLSTSSGSGLMEGAVRSCTQKRAAVFSCGNFGNRWFAMAEDNNIPADKFEVEWGLPNTAESVDQVLATGKYDLVTVTHNETSSGVMNPVEEIAKV
;
A
#
# COMPACT_ATOMS: atom_id res chain seq x y z
N MET A 1 30.75 -9.73 -10.57
CA MET A 1 30.24 -8.42 -10.07
C MET A 1 28.74 -8.39 -10.35
N TYR A 2 27.89 -8.26 -9.32
CA TYR A 2 26.45 -8.14 -9.53
C TYR A 2 26.09 -6.81 -10.18
N LYS A 3 25.19 -6.84 -11.17
CA LYS A 3 24.60 -5.61 -11.70
C LYS A 3 23.70 -4.99 -10.61
N LYS A 4 23.97 -3.73 -10.26
CA LYS A 4 23.07 -2.98 -9.36
C LYS A 4 21.82 -2.59 -10.14
N LEU A 5 20.66 -2.79 -9.53
CA LEU A 5 19.37 -2.41 -10.10
C LEU A 5 19.03 -0.97 -9.69
N PHE A 6 18.71 -0.13 -10.68
CA PHE A 6 18.23 1.24 -10.49
C PHE A 6 16.84 1.37 -11.15
N ILE A 7 15.92 0.55 -10.69
CA ILE A 7 14.54 0.47 -11.20
C ILE A 7 13.56 0.46 -10.01
N PRO A 8 12.31 0.87 -10.21
CA PRO A 8 11.29 0.90 -9.14
C PRO A 8 11.00 -0.47 -8.51
N GLY A 9 11.17 -1.54 -9.29
CA GLY A 9 11.01 -2.91 -8.82
C GLY A 9 11.28 -3.93 -9.93
N PRO A 10 11.89 -5.08 -9.60
CA PRO A 10 12.44 -5.46 -8.29
C PRO A 10 13.62 -4.59 -7.87
N THR A 11 13.66 -4.22 -6.59
CA THR A 11 14.71 -3.37 -6.04
C THR A 11 16.01 -4.16 -5.81
N HIS A 12 17.12 -3.44 -5.76
CA HIS A 12 18.41 -4.06 -5.41
C HIS A 12 18.40 -4.53 -3.96
N VAL A 13 18.70 -5.81 -3.76
CA VAL A 13 18.82 -6.39 -2.40
C VAL A 13 20.30 -6.45 -2.03
N THR A 14 20.64 -5.93 -0.85
CA THR A 14 22.01 -5.92 -0.35
C THR A 14 22.48 -7.33 0.05
N GLU A 15 23.81 -7.55 0.03
CA GLU A 15 24.38 -8.89 0.24
C GLU A 15 24.10 -9.45 1.64
N ASP A 16 24.07 -8.61 2.66
CA ASP A 16 23.75 -8.99 4.04
C ASP A 16 22.31 -9.50 4.16
N VAL A 17 21.36 -8.88 3.47
CA VAL A 17 19.97 -9.35 3.39
C VAL A 17 19.89 -10.68 2.65
N LEU A 18 20.57 -10.80 1.49
CA LEU A 18 20.60 -12.07 0.75
C LEU A 18 21.16 -13.22 1.59
N ARG A 19 22.22 -12.98 2.36
CA ARG A 19 22.78 -13.96 3.29
C ARG A 19 21.79 -14.37 4.37
N LYS A 20 21.00 -13.44 4.89
CA LYS A 20 19.94 -13.74 5.87
C LYS A 20 18.81 -14.57 5.27
N MET A 21 18.42 -14.30 4.02
CA MET A 21 17.44 -15.11 3.30
C MET A 21 17.91 -16.55 3.05
N ALA A 22 19.20 -16.80 2.99
CA ALA A 22 19.80 -18.13 2.86
C ALA A 22 19.89 -18.91 4.19
N THR A 23 19.40 -18.36 5.30
CA THR A 23 19.39 -19.04 6.60
C THR A 23 18.44 -20.26 6.53
N PRO A 24 18.79 -21.41 7.11
CA PRO A 24 17.90 -22.57 7.17
C PRO A 24 16.55 -22.24 7.80
N MET A 25 15.51 -22.90 7.29
CA MET A 25 14.14 -22.69 7.80
C MET A 25 14.01 -23.15 9.25
N ILE A 26 13.17 -22.46 10.01
CA ILE A 26 12.78 -22.81 11.38
C ILE A 26 11.32 -23.31 11.40
N GLY A 27 10.98 -24.09 12.41
CA GLY A 27 9.62 -24.58 12.56
C GLY A 27 8.63 -23.43 12.83
N HIS A 28 7.60 -23.30 12.01
CA HIS A 28 6.63 -22.19 12.09
C HIS A 28 5.83 -22.11 13.40
N ARG A 29 5.76 -23.20 14.18
CA ARG A 29 5.08 -23.25 15.50
C ARG A 29 6.04 -23.16 16.67
N THR A 30 7.31 -22.89 16.44
CA THR A 30 8.31 -22.76 17.50
C THR A 30 8.30 -21.39 18.16
N LYS A 31 8.83 -21.31 19.36
CA LYS A 31 9.04 -20.04 20.05
C LYS A 31 10.01 -19.12 19.28
N GLU A 32 10.98 -19.72 18.57
CA GLU A 32 11.91 -19.01 17.72
C GLU A 32 11.20 -18.27 16.57
N ALA A 33 10.30 -18.95 15.86
CA ALA A 33 9.49 -18.36 14.78
C ALA A 33 8.58 -17.22 15.31
N SER A 34 7.92 -17.45 16.46
CA SER A 34 7.10 -16.42 17.11
C SER A 34 7.90 -15.19 17.50
N ASN A 35 9.10 -15.39 18.04
CA ASN A 35 9.99 -14.28 18.39
C ASN A 35 10.48 -13.52 17.15
N LEU A 36 10.83 -14.22 16.07
CA LEU A 36 11.25 -13.61 14.82
C LEU A 36 10.13 -12.72 14.27
N GLN A 37 8.90 -13.23 14.20
CA GLN A 37 7.75 -12.48 13.71
C GLN A 37 7.47 -11.24 14.59
N ARG A 38 7.43 -11.41 15.90
CA ARG A 38 7.19 -10.31 16.85
C ARG A 38 8.25 -9.21 16.71
N ASN A 39 9.52 -9.59 16.71
CA ASN A 39 10.62 -8.63 16.55
C ASN A 39 10.56 -7.88 15.23
N THR A 40 10.11 -8.55 14.16
CA THR A 40 9.92 -7.91 12.85
C THR A 40 8.77 -6.91 12.90
N SER A 41 7.61 -7.29 13.45
CA SER A 41 6.45 -6.40 13.61
C SER A 41 6.78 -5.19 14.47
N ASP A 42 7.52 -5.38 15.58
CA ASP A 42 7.93 -4.28 16.47
C ASP A 42 8.87 -3.27 15.78
N LYS A 43 9.77 -3.75 14.92
CA LYS A 43 10.62 -2.88 14.10
C LYS A 43 9.82 -2.12 13.05
N LEU A 44 8.85 -2.77 12.41
CA LEU A 44 7.97 -2.15 11.43
C LEU A 44 7.04 -1.11 12.07
N ARG A 45 6.52 -1.35 13.28
CA ARG A 45 5.76 -0.32 14.02
C ARG A 45 6.56 0.96 14.20
N LYS A 46 7.83 0.84 14.60
CA LYS A 46 8.73 2.00 14.74
C LYS A 46 8.95 2.73 13.41
N LEU A 47 9.17 1.96 12.34
CA LEU A 47 9.39 2.50 11.00
C LEU A 47 8.14 3.23 10.46
N MET A 48 6.95 2.71 10.76
CA MET A 48 5.67 3.23 10.27
C MET A 48 5.01 4.21 11.27
N TYR A 49 5.68 4.56 12.36
CA TYR A 49 5.18 5.46 13.40
C TYR A 49 3.78 5.10 13.90
N THR A 50 3.55 3.81 14.18
CA THR A 50 2.25 3.29 14.61
C THR A 50 2.37 2.36 15.81
N GLU A 51 1.33 2.32 16.65
CA GLU A 51 1.16 1.34 17.72
C GLU A 51 0.23 0.18 17.32
N ASN A 52 -0.38 0.27 16.13
CA ASN A 52 -1.28 -0.76 15.62
C ASN A 52 -0.55 -2.07 15.30
N GLU A 53 -1.31 -3.17 15.22
CA GLU A 53 -0.76 -4.45 14.80
C GLU A 53 -0.27 -4.41 13.35
N ILE A 54 0.93 -4.98 13.14
CA ILE A 54 1.49 -5.17 11.80
C ILE A 54 1.31 -6.63 11.41
N LEU A 55 0.51 -6.86 10.41
CA LEU A 55 0.28 -8.18 9.83
C LEU A 55 1.21 -8.38 8.63
N LEU A 56 2.01 -9.43 8.70
CA LEU A 56 2.94 -9.81 7.63
C LEU A 56 2.26 -10.79 6.68
N SER A 57 2.29 -10.50 5.39
CA SER A 57 1.75 -11.37 4.35
C SER A 57 2.83 -11.78 3.36
N THR A 58 2.78 -13.00 2.91
CA THR A 58 3.62 -13.55 1.83
C THR A 58 2.97 -13.38 0.45
N SER A 59 2.18 -12.33 0.28
CA SER A 59 1.53 -11.98 -0.98
C SER A 59 2.24 -10.86 -1.71
N SER A 60 1.78 -10.56 -2.93
CA SER A 60 2.19 -9.34 -3.65
C SER A 60 1.56 -8.09 -3.02
N GLY A 61 2.10 -6.90 -3.33
CA GLY A 61 1.44 -5.64 -2.99
C GLY A 61 0.00 -5.57 -3.52
N SER A 62 -0.25 -6.12 -4.72
CA SER A 62 -1.60 -6.22 -5.30
C SER A 62 -2.55 -7.05 -4.43
N GLY A 63 -2.08 -8.19 -3.88
CA GLY A 63 -2.90 -8.99 -2.97
C GLY A 63 -3.25 -8.26 -1.67
N LEU A 64 -2.36 -7.40 -1.17
CA LEU A 64 -2.65 -6.54 -0.01
C LEU A 64 -3.62 -5.41 -0.35
N MET A 65 -3.51 -4.81 -1.56
CA MET A 65 -4.47 -3.83 -2.05
C MET A 65 -5.88 -4.44 -2.13
N GLU A 66 -6.02 -5.62 -2.73
CA GLU A 66 -7.28 -6.35 -2.79
C GLU A 66 -7.83 -6.64 -1.39
N GLY A 67 -6.98 -7.16 -0.50
CA GLY A 67 -7.34 -7.42 0.88
C GLY A 67 -7.87 -6.17 1.60
N ALA A 68 -7.24 -5.01 1.40
CA ALA A 68 -7.66 -3.74 1.98
C ALA A 68 -9.03 -3.30 1.45
N VAL A 69 -9.23 -3.31 0.13
CA VAL A 69 -10.51 -2.92 -0.48
C VAL A 69 -11.64 -3.82 0.02
N ARG A 70 -11.44 -5.14 0.05
CA ARG A 70 -12.46 -6.10 0.50
C ARG A 70 -12.77 -6.03 1.98
N SER A 71 -11.77 -5.73 2.81
CA SER A 71 -11.93 -5.74 4.27
C SER A 71 -12.39 -4.41 4.83
N CYS A 72 -12.07 -3.30 4.18
CA CYS A 72 -12.29 -1.96 4.71
C CYS A 72 -13.47 -1.24 4.06
N THR A 73 -14.06 -1.75 2.97
CA THR A 73 -15.22 -1.14 2.33
C THR A 73 -16.51 -1.81 2.78
N GLN A 74 -17.37 -1.08 3.45
CA GLN A 74 -18.73 -1.54 3.81
C GLN A 74 -19.80 -0.85 2.99
N LYS A 75 -19.57 0.39 2.57
CA LYS A 75 -20.51 1.20 1.77
C LYS A 75 -19.96 1.40 0.36
N ARG A 76 -18.93 2.19 0.21
CA ARG A 76 -18.37 2.58 -1.07
C ARG A 76 -16.95 3.11 -0.91
N ALA A 77 -16.06 2.76 -1.82
CA ALA A 77 -14.71 3.29 -1.87
C ALA A 77 -14.63 4.54 -2.75
N ALA A 78 -13.88 5.56 -2.31
CA ALA A 78 -13.43 6.66 -3.14
C ALA A 78 -11.99 6.39 -3.59
N VAL A 79 -11.79 6.23 -4.88
CA VAL A 79 -10.48 5.92 -5.45
C VAL A 79 -9.92 7.12 -6.20
N PHE A 80 -8.87 7.74 -5.63
CA PHE A 80 -8.18 8.86 -6.25
C PHE A 80 -7.00 8.37 -7.09
N SER A 81 -7.06 8.63 -8.39
CA SER A 81 -6.09 8.15 -9.36
C SER A 81 -5.38 9.29 -10.08
N CYS A 82 -4.07 9.15 -10.27
CA CYS A 82 -3.25 9.97 -11.15
C CYS A 82 -2.30 9.10 -12.01
N GLY A 83 -2.68 7.83 -12.22
CA GLY A 83 -1.94 6.88 -13.04
C GLY A 83 -2.32 5.42 -12.81
N ASN A 84 -1.44 4.51 -13.23
CA ASN A 84 -1.73 3.07 -13.28
C ASN A 84 -1.99 2.43 -11.91
N PHE A 85 -1.30 2.87 -10.85
CA PHE A 85 -1.53 2.29 -9.51
C PHE A 85 -2.86 2.77 -8.92
N GLY A 86 -3.22 4.03 -9.14
CA GLY A 86 -4.57 4.51 -8.81
C GLY A 86 -5.65 3.75 -9.55
N ASN A 87 -5.49 3.56 -10.87
CA ASN A 87 -6.42 2.76 -11.67
C ASN A 87 -6.50 1.30 -11.23
N ARG A 88 -5.41 0.73 -10.73
CA ARG A 88 -5.40 -0.64 -10.18
C ARG A 88 -6.26 -0.77 -8.93
N TRP A 89 -6.26 0.21 -8.03
CA TRP A 89 -7.15 0.23 -6.88
C TRP A 89 -8.62 0.16 -7.30
N PHE A 90 -8.98 0.93 -8.33
CA PHE A 90 -10.35 0.93 -8.85
C PHE A 90 -10.71 -0.42 -9.48
N ALA A 91 -9.84 -0.96 -10.36
CA ALA A 91 -10.05 -2.27 -10.95
C ALA A 91 -10.24 -3.37 -9.90
N MET A 92 -9.47 -3.35 -8.82
CA MET A 92 -9.64 -4.32 -7.72
C MET A 92 -11.00 -4.21 -7.03
N ALA A 93 -11.54 -3.01 -6.88
CA ALA A 93 -12.89 -2.85 -6.34
C ALA A 93 -13.93 -3.42 -7.32
N GLU A 94 -13.83 -3.09 -8.61
CA GLU A 94 -14.75 -3.60 -9.63
C GLU A 94 -14.70 -5.12 -9.76
N ASP A 95 -13.50 -5.71 -9.87
CA ASP A 95 -13.31 -7.16 -10.02
C ASP A 95 -13.85 -7.96 -8.82
N ASN A 96 -13.92 -7.33 -7.66
CA ASN A 96 -14.48 -7.93 -6.44
C ASN A 96 -15.93 -7.51 -6.14
N ASN A 97 -16.59 -6.82 -7.08
CA ASN A 97 -17.96 -6.28 -6.91
C ASN A 97 -18.11 -5.37 -5.67
N ILE A 98 -17.07 -4.64 -5.32
CA ILE A 98 -17.09 -3.63 -4.25
C ILE A 98 -17.53 -2.30 -4.86
N PRO A 99 -18.57 -1.66 -4.33
CA PRO A 99 -18.98 -0.34 -4.82
C PRO A 99 -17.85 0.68 -4.69
N ALA A 100 -17.48 1.31 -5.80
CA ALA A 100 -16.41 2.29 -5.83
C ALA A 100 -16.70 3.39 -6.86
N ASP A 101 -16.21 4.59 -6.60
CA ASP A 101 -16.17 5.69 -7.56
C ASP A 101 -14.71 6.11 -7.78
N LYS A 102 -14.33 6.29 -9.04
CA LYS A 102 -12.97 6.72 -9.42
C LYS A 102 -12.96 8.23 -9.68
N PHE A 103 -12.02 8.90 -9.05
CA PHE A 103 -11.71 10.31 -9.24
C PHE A 103 -10.33 10.40 -9.88
N GLU A 104 -10.28 10.64 -11.17
CA GLU A 104 -9.06 10.62 -11.96
C GLU A 104 -8.68 12.04 -12.36
N VAL A 105 -7.45 12.42 -12.08
CA VAL A 105 -6.84 13.65 -12.59
C VAL A 105 -6.02 13.37 -13.83
N GLU A 106 -5.72 14.40 -14.60
CA GLU A 106 -4.83 14.29 -15.76
C GLU A 106 -3.46 13.75 -15.34
N TRP A 107 -2.88 12.88 -16.15
CA TRP A 107 -1.57 12.30 -15.91
C TRP A 107 -0.50 13.38 -15.78
N GLY A 108 0.29 13.30 -14.71
CA GLY A 108 1.28 14.30 -14.36
C GLY A 108 0.79 15.33 -13.33
N LEU A 109 -0.51 15.31 -12.99
CA LEU A 109 -1.06 16.16 -11.93
C LEU A 109 -1.34 15.31 -10.67
N PRO A 110 -1.12 15.88 -9.47
CA PRO A 110 -1.47 15.24 -8.21
C PRO A 110 -2.96 15.39 -7.88
N ASN A 111 -3.50 14.46 -7.09
CA ASN A 111 -4.74 14.69 -6.37
C ASN A 111 -4.47 15.68 -5.23
N THR A 112 -5.34 16.67 -5.04
CA THR A 112 -5.18 17.70 -4.00
C THR A 112 -6.05 17.39 -2.78
N ALA A 113 -5.65 17.87 -1.61
CA ALA A 113 -6.46 17.75 -0.39
C ALA A 113 -7.86 18.37 -0.58
N GLU A 114 -7.93 19.52 -1.28
CA GLU A 114 -9.19 20.19 -1.58
C GLU A 114 -10.13 19.30 -2.43
N SER A 115 -9.62 18.68 -3.48
CA SER A 115 -10.44 17.77 -4.32
C SER A 115 -10.91 16.54 -3.55
N VAL A 116 -10.09 16.03 -2.64
CA VAL A 116 -10.45 14.91 -1.76
C VAL A 116 -11.51 15.34 -0.76
N ASP A 117 -11.37 16.49 -0.12
CA ASP A 117 -12.34 17.05 0.83
C ASP A 117 -13.74 17.21 0.19
N GLN A 118 -13.81 17.80 -0.98
CA GLN A 118 -15.07 17.98 -1.71
C GLN A 118 -15.81 16.65 -1.94
N VAL A 119 -15.09 15.60 -2.24
CA VAL A 119 -15.66 14.26 -2.44
C VAL A 119 -16.09 13.65 -1.12
N LEU A 120 -15.25 13.71 -0.09
CA LEU A 120 -15.51 13.08 1.20
C LEU A 120 -16.61 13.80 1.98
N ALA A 121 -16.76 15.11 1.83
CA ALA A 121 -17.83 15.90 2.43
C ALA A 121 -19.24 15.40 2.05
N THR A 122 -19.37 14.60 0.99
CA THR A 122 -20.63 13.96 0.61
C THR A 122 -21.12 12.88 1.58
N GLY A 123 -20.26 12.36 2.44
CA GLY A 123 -20.55 11.28 3.41
C GLY A 123 -20.87 9.91 2.78
N LYS A 124 -20.57 9.73 1.48
CA LYS A 124 -20.89 8.51 0.74
C LYS A 124 -19.87 7.39 0.94
N TYR A 125 -18.64 7.73 1.33
CA TYR A 125 -17.50 6.84 1.29
C TYR A 125 -17.03 6.45 2.69
N ASP A 126 -16.58 5.23 2.84
CA ASP A 126 -16.00 4.68 4.07
C ASP A 126 -14.58 4.11 3.85
N LEU A 127 -14.12 4.10 2.59
CA LEU A 127 -12.74 3.85 2.21
C LEU A 127 -12.26 4.92 1.24
N VAL A 128 -11.03 5.39 1.45
CA VAL A 128 -10.30 6.25 0.51
C VAL A 128 -9.00 5.56 0.12
N THR A 129 -8.68 5.58 -1.16
CA THR A 129 -7.38 5.13 -1.65
C THR A 129 -6.67 6.22 -2.42
N VAL A 130 -5.39 6.45 -2.09
CA VAL A 130 -4.50 7.39 -2.75
C VAL A 130 -3.12 6.74 -2.91
N THR A 131 -2.54 6.83 -4.09
CA THR A 131 -1.17 6.36 -4.32
C THR A 131 -0.19 7.47 -3.99
N HIS A 132 0.62 7.31 -2.92
CA HIS A 132 1.58 8.35 -2.51
C HIS A 132 2.55 8.69 -3.65
N ASN A 133 3.26 7.69 -4.16
CA ASN A 133 4.19 7.87 -5.28
C ASN A 133 3.68 7.05 -6.47
N GLU A 134 3.08 7.73 -7.42
CA GLU A 134 2.57 7.10 -8.64
C GLU A 134 3.72 6.91 -9.65
N THR A 135 4.26 5.72 -9.68
CA THR A 135 5.44 5.39 -10.49
C THR A 135 5.20 5.58 -11.99
N SER A 136 3.98 5.33 -12.45
CA SER A 136 3.65 5.40 -13.89
C SER A 136 3.61 6.81 -14.45
N SER A 137 3.29 7.80 -13.62
CA SER A 137 3.24 9.22 -14.01
C SER A 137 4.35 10.06 -13.38
N GLY A 138 5.11 9.51 -12.42
CA GLY A 138 6.16 10.23 -11.68
C GLY A 138 5.63 11.24 -10.67
N VAL A 139 4.35 11.18 -10.34
CA VAL A 139 3.69 12.11 -9.41
C VAL A 139 3.81 11.63 -7.97
N MET A 140 4.11 12.54 -7.06
CA MET A 140 3.96 12.34 -5.62
C MET A 140 2.71 13.10 -5.15
N ASN A 141 1.72 12.38 -4.61
CA ASN A 141 0.53 12.99 -4.03
C ASN A 141 0.82 13.51 -2.62
N PRO A 142 0.24 14.67 -2.22
CA PRO A 142 0.44 15.29 -0.91
C PRO A 142 -0.38 14.56 0.16
N VAL A 143 0.02 13.31 0.49
CA VAL A 143 -0.76 12.45 1.39
C VAL A 143 -0.86 12.98 2.81
N GLU A 144 0.10 13.81 3.26
CA GLU A 144 0.04 14.44 4.58
C GLU A 144 -1.12 15.46 4.66
N GLU A 145 -1.30 16.25 3.62
CA GLU A 145 -2.40 17.21 3.53
C GLU A 145 -3.73 16.50 3.34
N ILE A 146 -3.76 15.48 2.47
CA ILE A 146 -4.95 14.65 2.23
C ILE A 146 -5.41 13.94 3.52
N ALA A 147 -4.47 13.48 4.34
CA ALA A 147 -4.81 12.79 5.60
C ALA A 147 -5.39 13.70 6.70
N LYS A 148 -5.37 15.02 6.51
CA LYS A 148 -5.96 16.01 7.43
C LYS A 148 -7.42 16.34 7.11
N VAL A 149 -7.86 15.89 5.96
CA VAL A 149 -9.24 16.01 5.48
C VAL A 149 -10.08 14.87 6.06
#